data_03f9f3bfe5e397323f44a8f17e9334a3
#
_entry.id   03f9f3bfe5e397323f44a8f17e9334a3
#
_cell.length_a   1.000
_cell.length_b   1.000
_cell.length_c   1.000
_cell.angle_alpha   90.00
_cell.angle_beta   90.00
_cell.angle_gamma   90.00
#
_symmetry.space_group_name_H-M   'P 1'
#
loop_
_entity.id
_entity.type
_entity.pdbx_description
1 polymer ?
#
loop_
_entity_poly.entity_id
_entity_poly.type
_entity_poly.pdbx_seq_one_letter_code
_entity_poly.pdbx_strand_id
1 'polypeptide(L)'
;MVEVKNLTKTFGGFTALKELNMTIPKGAVYGLVGPNGAGKSTLIRHIAGIYRPDSGEITIDGEAVWENPNAKAKLGYIPDDLFFFKSATIEDMRRYYRGLYPSFDDELFQKLGEKFDLPRKSPIRKFSKGMKKQAAFWLTVSCRPELLVLDEPVDGLDPVMRRQIMGLILADVAEHGTTVLVSSHNLRELEDICDHVGILDKGRMLLERSLADMQGGTVKVQFVGEVPDGLTILHRTDIGKLRTIVVRATAQEAEAVFERAALPFYEVLPLSLEEIFIYELGGADHEMQNIIL
;
A
#
# COMPACT_ATOMS: atom_id res chain seq x y z
N MET A 1 0.45 14.99 4.30
CA MET A 1 -0.79 14.47 4.94
C MET A 1 -0.46 13.79 6.27
N VAL A 2 0.32 12.71 6.29
CA VAL A 2 0.74 12.04 7.54
C VAL A 2 2.24 12.22 7.73
N GLU A 3 2.66 12.60 8.94
CA GLU A 3 4.06 12.62 9.34
C GLU A 3 4.23 11.78 10.61
N VAL A 4 5.20 10.87 10.60
CA VAL A 4 5.64 10.06 11.72
C VAL A 4 7.09 10.41 12.01
N LYS A 5 7.40 10.86 13.23
CA LYS A 5 8.75 11.29 13.62
C LYS A 5 9.24 10.53 14.85
N ASN A 6 10.34 9.80 14.68
CA ASN A 6 11.06 9.05 15.72
C ASN A 6 10.15 8.17 16.59
N LEU A 7 9.15 7.55 15.95
CA LEU A 7 8.15 6.74 16.63
C LEU A 7 8.75 5.48 17.23
N THR A 8 8.61 5.33 18.53
CA THR A 8 9.01 4.12 19.25
C THR A 8 7.83 3.55 20.04
N LYS A 9 7.69 2.21 19.98
CA LYS A 9 6.68 1.46 20.73
C LYS A 9 7.23 0.14 21.23
N THR A 10 7.03 -0.11 22.52
CA THR A 10 7.44 -1.33 23.22
C THR A 10 6.23 -1.98 23.91
N PHE A 11 6.14 -3.30 23.84
CA PHE A 11 5.13 -4.12 24.52
C PHE A 11 5.85 -5.20 25.33
N GLY A 12 5.70 -5.20 26.65
CA GLY A 12 6.24 -6.25 27.52
C GLY A 12 7.75 -6.54 27.33
N GLY A 13 8.55 -5.50 27.05
CA GLY A 13 9.99 -5.63 26.77
C GLY A 13 10.36 -5.87 25.29
N PHE A 14 9.39 -6.18 24.43
CA PHE A 14 9.61 -6.30 22.99
C PHE A 14 9.36 -4.95 22.31
N THR A 15 10.37 -4.42 21.61
CA THR A 15 10.25 -3.16 20.86
C THR A 15 9.70 -3.44 19.47
N ALA A 16 8.44 -3.09 19.26
CA ALA A 16 7.71 -3.31 18.02
C ALA A 16 7.99 -2.25 16.94
N LEU A 17 8.30 -1.01 17.34
CA LEU A 17 8.71 0.08 16.45
C LEU A 17 9.91 0.79 17.08
N LYS A 18 10.92 1.13 16.26
CA LYS A 18 12.23 1.67 16.71
C LYS A 18 12.56 2.94 15.94
N GLU A 19 12.34 4.10 16.56
CA GLU A 19 12.71 5.42 16.00
C GLU A 19 12.26 5.57 14.53
N LEU A 20 11.05 5.09 14.23
CA LEU A 20 10.51 5.03 12.89
C LEU A 20 10.13 6.43 12.41
N ASN A 21 10.56 6.75 11.20
CA ASN A 21 10.16 7.96 10.47
C ASN A 21 9.43 7.54 9.21
N MET A 22 8.38 8.29 8.83
CA MET A 22 7.57 8.02 7.65
C MET A 22 6.79 9.26 7.25
N THR A 23 6.63 9.49 5.94
CA THR A 23 5.86 10.61 5.41
C THR A 23 4.93 10.16 4.29
N ILE A 24 3.62 10.40 4.44
CA ILE A 24 2.63 10.16 3.39
C ILE A 24 2.22 11.50 2.78
N PRO A 25 2.51 11.76 1.49
CA PRO A 25 2.03 12.95 0.79
C PRO A 25 0.49 12.98 0.70
N LYS A 26 -0.07 14.19 0.59
CA LYS A 26 -1.51 14.33 0.38
C LYS A 26 -1.91 13.84 -1.01
N GLY A 27 -3.00 13.09 -1.10
CA GLY A 27 -3.50 12.50 -2.35
C GLY A 27 -2.69 11.31 -2.87
N ALA A 28 -1.71 10.83 -2.11
CA ALA A 28 -0.89 9.68 -2.48
C ALA A 28 -1.56 8.35 -2.08
N VAL A 29 -1.25 7.30 -2.82
CA VAL A 29 -1.49 5.90 -2.42
C VAL A 29 -0.17 5.32 -1.92
N TYR A 30 -0.04 5.20 -0.62
CA TYR A 30 1.16 4.72 0.04
C TYR A 30 1.05 3.24 0.42
N GLY A 31 1.90 2.41 -0.15
CA GLY A 31 2.04 0.99 0.17
C GLY A 31 3.01 0.76 1.32
N LEU A 32 2.54 0.19 2.43
CA LEU A 32 3.38 -0.24 3.55
C LEU A 32 3.60 -1.75 3.46
N VAL A 33 4.80 -2.16 3.08
CA VAL A 33 5.15 -3.56 2.86
C VAL A 33 6.08 -4.08 3.94
N GLY A 34 5.97 -5.36 4.23
CA GLY A 34 6.88 -6.04 5.16
C GLY A 34 6.34 -7.39 5.60
N PRO A 35 7.21 -8.28 6.11
CA PRO A 35 6.80 -9.60 6.56
C PRO A 35 5.84 -9.54 7.75
N ASN A 36 5.23 -10.68 8.06
CA ASN A 36 4.42 -10.80 9.26
C ASN A 36 5.30 -10.55 10.50
N GLY A 37 4.79 -9.70 11.42
CA GLY A 37 5.56 -9.29 12.60
C GLY A 37 6.52 -8.11 12.38
N ALA A 38 6.63 -7.55 11.16
CA ALA A 38 7.50 -6.38 10.89
C ALA A 38 7.10 -5.11 11.67
N GLY A 39 5.85 -5.02 12.12
CA GLY A 39 5.32 -3.85 12.85
C GLY A 39 4.26 -3.06 12.09
N LYS A 40 3.83 -3.50 10.87
CA LYS A 40 2.84 -2.80 10.03
C LYS A 40 1.57 -2.43 10.77
N SER A 41 0.85 -3.42 11.30
CA SER A 41 -0.40 -3.18 12.05
C SER A 41 -0.18 -2.36 13.32
N THR A 42 1.00 -2.45 13.94
CA THR A 42 1.37 -1.60 15.07
C THR A 42 1.48 -0.14 14.64
N LEU A 43 2.20 0.15 13.56
CA LEU A 43 2.31 1.49 12.99
C LEU A 43 0.93 2.04 12.58
N ILE A 44 0.15 1.25 11.85
CA ILE A 44 -1.21 1.61 11.43
C ILE A 44 -2.10 1.97 12.63
N ARG A 45 -2.06 1.20 13.71
CA ARG A 45 -2.85 1.49 14.92
C ARG A 45 -2.40 2.76 15.63
N HIS A 46 -1.14 3.17 15.50
CA HIS A 46 -0.68 4.48 15.98
C HIS A 46 -1.21 5.61 15.08
N ILE A 47 -1.16 5.46 13.74
CA ILE A 47 -1.72 6.42 12.79
C ILE A 47 -3.24 6.55 12.97
N ALA A 48 -3.92 5.44 13.28
CA ALA A 48 -5.35 5.45 13.64
C ALA A 48 -5.64 6.02 15.04
N GLY A 49 -4.63 6.42 15.81
CA GLY A 49 -4.78 6.95 17.16
C GLY A 49 -5.34 5.93 18.17
N ILE A 50 -5.13 4.63 17.93
CA ILE A 50 -5.54 3.53 18.82
C ILE A 50 -4.45 3.30 19.88
N TYR A 51 -3.19 3.37 19.48
CA TYR A 51 -2.05 3.22 20.39
C TYR A 51 -1.39 4.57 20.67
N ARG A 52 -1.02 4.78 21.93
CA ARG A 52 -0.18 5.90 22.35
C ARG A 52 1.28 5.56 22.08
N PRO A 53 2.06 6.44 21.43
CA PRO A 53 3.51 6.30 21.33
C PRO A 53 4.19 6.27 22.70
N ASP A 54 5.29 5.52 22.82
CA ASP A 54 6.17 5.63 24.00
C ASP A 54 7.12 6.82 23.83
N SER A 55 7.56 7.09 22.58
CA SER A 55 8.25 8.32 22.18
C SER A 55 7.99 8.63 20.70
N GLY A 56 8.32 9.85 20.29
CA GLY A 56 8.03 10.35 18.95
C GLY A 56 6.62 10.92 18.82
N GLU A 57 6.27 11.33 17.62
CA GLU A 57 4.98 11.95 17.33
C GLU A 57 4.39 11.48 15.99
N ILE A 58 3.07 11.58 15.88
CA ILE A 58 2.33 11.34 14.64
C ILE A 58 1.35 12.48 14.44
N THR A 59 1.39 13.06 13.25
CA THR A 59 0.45 14.12 12.88
C THR A 59 -0.28 13.79 11.59
N ILE A 60 -1.52 14.27 11.49
CA ILE A 60 -2.34 14.29 10.27
C ILE A 60 -2.64 15.76 9.98
N ASP A 61 -2.16 16.27 8.82
CA ASP A 61 -2.19 17.70 8.46
C ASP A 61 -1.67 18.62 9.57
N GLY A 62 -0.58 18.22 10.23
CA GLY A 62 0.06 18.98 11.32
C GLY A 62 -0.63 18.85 12.67
N GLU A 63 -1.76 18.18 12.78
CA GLU A 63 -2.47 17.93 14.03
C GLU A 63 -2.06 16.59 14.65
N ALA A 64 -1.66 16.59 15.92
CA ALA A 64 -1.35 15.34 16.64
C ALA A 64 -2.57 14.42 16.68
N VAL A 65 -2.36 13.11 16.43
CA VAL A 65 -3.46 12.14 16.29
C VAL A 65 -3.98 11.64 17.64
N TRP A 66 -3.07 11.50 18.64
CA TRP A 66 -3.44 10.92 19.93
C TRP A 66 -4.45 11.78 20.68
N GLU A 67 -5.59 11.18 21.05
CA GLU A 67 -6.70 11.86 21.76
C GLU A 67 -7.23 13.12 21.06
N ASN A 68 -7.09 13.23 19.75
CA ASN A 68 -7.57 14.36 18.95
C ASN A 68 -8.77 13.95 18.09
N PRO A 69 -10.01 14.30 18.46
CA PRO A 69 -11.19 13.99 17.67
C PRO A 69 -11.19 14.61 16.26
N ASN A 70 -10.60 15.79 16.09
CA ASN A 70 -10.55 16.49 14.81
C ASN A 70 -9.67 15.72 13.82
N ALA A 71 -8.47 15.30 14.25
CA ALA A 71 -7.60 14.47 13.42
C ALA A 71 -8.26 13.13 13.08
N LYS A 72 -8.94 12.50 14.06
CA LYS A 72 -9.65 11.21 13.86
C LYS A 72 -10.87 11.34 12.96
N ALA A 73 -11.55 12.47 12.93
CA ALA A 73 -12.69 12.70 12.05
C ALA A 73 -12.33 12.69 10.55
N LYS A 74 -11.04 12.98 10.22
CA LYS A 74 -10.51 12.92 8.85
C LYS A 74 -10.16 11.50 8.39
N LEU A 75 -10.15 10.52 9.31
CA LEU A 75 -9.59 9.19 9.10
C LEU A 75 -10.68 8.13 8.94
N GLY A 76 -10.58 7.34 7.89
CA GLY A 76 -11.26 6.06 7.74
C GLY A 76 -10.28 4.92 7.99
N TYR A 77 -10.59 3.99 8.90
CA TYR A 77 -9.74 2.86 9.22
C TYR A 77 -10.43 1.52 9.03
N ILE A 78 -9.84 0.64 8.25
CA ILE A 78 -10.29 -0.74 8.05
C ILE A 78 -9.18 -1.67 8.56
N PRO A 79 -9.35 -2.30 9.72
CA PRO A 79 -8.41 -3.29 10.25
C PRO A 79 -8.50 -4.61 9.50
N ASP A 80 -7.46 -5.44 9.56
CA ASP A 80 -7.50 -6.82 9.06
C ASP A 80 -8.54 -7.66 9.83
N ASP A 81 -8.55 -7.59 11.16
CA ASP A 81 -9.59 -8.23 11.99
C ASP A 81 -10.79 -7.31 12.18
N LEU A 82 -11.83 -7.56 11.39
CA LEU A 82 -13.03 -6.72 11.33
C LEU A 82 -13.97 -6.98 12.51
N PHE A 83 -14.32 -5.93 13.22
CA PHE A 83 -15.33 -5.96 14.27
C PHE A 83 -16.64 -5.30 13.83
N PHE A 84 -17.74 -6.01 14.02
CA PHE A 84 -19.11 -5.48 13.91
C PHE A 84 -19.93 -5.87 15.13
N PHE A 85 -20.88 -5.06 15.53
CA PHE A 85 -21.78 -5.41 16.63
C PHE A 85 -22.53 -6.72 16.32
N LYS A 86 -22.73 -7.56 17.34
CA LYS A 86 -23.14 -8.96 17.20
C LYS A 86 -24.37 -9.21 16.31
N SER A 87 -25.35 -8.31 16.30
CA SER A 87 -26.58 -8.41 15.50
C SER A 87 -26.70 -7.34 14.43
N ALA A 88 -25.69 -6.47 14.27
CA ALA A 88 -25.77 -5.35 13.35
C ALA A 88 -25.94 -5.81 11.90
N THR A 89 -26.80 -5.12 11.20
CA THR A 89 -26.96 -5.14 9.75
C THR A 89 -26.16 -3.99 9.13
N ILE A 90 -26.02 -3.96 7.81
CA ILE A 90 -25.41 -2.83 7.10
C ILE A 90 -26.19 -1.52 7.37
N GLU A 91 -27.53 -1.58 7.42
CA GLU A 91 -28.37 -0.42 7.73
C GLU A 91 -28.21 0.08 9.18
N ASP A 92 -27.96 -0.83 10.15
CA ASP A 92 -27.64 -0.43 11.52
C ASP A 92 -26.28 0.27 11.58
N MET A 93 -25.28 -0.27 10.90
CA MET A 93 -23.96 0.31 10.82
C MET A 93 -23.97 1.66 10.06
N ARG A 94 -24.75 1.79 8.98
CA ARG A 94 -24.97 3.07 8.30
C ARG A 94 -25.46 4.14 9.28
N ARG A 95 -26.50 3.84 10.06
CA ARG A 95 -27.03 4.80 11.05
C ARG A 95 -25.99 5.18 12.09
N TYR A 96 -25.19 4.21 12.53
CA TYR A 96 -24.09 4.43 13.47
C TYR A 96 -23.00 5.33 12.89
N TYR A 97 -22.49 5.02 11.68
CA TYR A 97 -21.44 5.80 11.02
C TYR A 97 -21.93 7.21 10.69
N ARG A 98 -23.16 7.37 10.18
CA ARG A 98 -23.77 8.67 9.93
C ARG A 98 -23.88 9.55 11.18
N GLY A 99 -24.07 8.95 12.34
CA GLY A 99 -24.09 9.66 13.62
C GLY A 99 -22.70 10.10 14.10
N LEU A 100 -21.65 9.41 13.67
CA LEU A 100 -20.27 9.71 14.08
C LEU A 100 -19.52 10.62 13.10
N TYR A 101 -19.79 10.48 11.80
CA TYR A 101 -19.11 11.20 10.73
C TYR A 101 -20.05 12.21 10.06
N PRO A 102 -19.88 13.50 10.32
CA PRO A 102 -20.70 14.54 9.66
C PRO A 102 -20.55 14.56 8.13
N SER A 103 -19.44 14.05 7.61
CA SER A 103 -19.12 13.91 6.18
C SER A 103 -19.76 12.68 5.51
N PHE A 104 -20.57 11.89 6.24
CA PHE A 104 -21.18 10.68 5.69
C PHE A 104 -22.06 10.99 4.48
N ASP A 105 -21.71 10.37 3.34
CA ASP A 105 -22.36 10.58 2.04
C ASP A 105 -23.38 9.47 1.77
N ASP A 106 -24.66 9.80 1.95
CA ASP A 106 -25.78 8.86 1.73
C ASP A 106 -25.93 8.48 0.25
N GLU A 107 -25.57 9.37 -0.68
CA GLU A 107 -25.66 9.08 -2.12
C GLU A 107 -24.57 8.08 -2.53
N LEU A 108 -23.34 8.31 -2.09
CA LEU A 108 -22.25 7.36 -2.28
C LEU A 108 -22.59 6.01 -1.65
N PHE A 109 -23.15 6.01 -0.42
CA PHE A 109 -23.59 4.78 0.23
C PHE A 109 -24.59 3.99 -0.64
N GLN A 110 -25.54 4.64 -1.32
CA GLN A 110 -26.46 3.95 -2.21
C GLN A 110 -25.75 3.40 -3.46
N LYS A 111 -24.90 4.19 -4.11
CA LYS A 111 -24.11 3.79 -5.29
C LYS A 111 -23.22 2.57 -5.01
N LEU A 112 -22.49 2.58 -3.88
CA LEU A 112 -21.66 1.45 -3.47
C LEU A 112 -22.50 0.21 -3.14
N GLY A 113 -23.71 0.42 -2.61
CA GLY A 113 -24.64 -0.67 -2.30
C GLY A 113 -25.17 -1.39 -3.53
N GLU A 114 -25.36 -0.71 -4.64
CA GLU A 114 -25.71 -1.30 -5.92
C GLU A 114 -24.52 -2.13 -6.48
N LYS A 115 -23.31 -1.63 -6.28
CA LYS A 115 -22.10 -2.27 -6.79
C LYS A 115 -21.71 -3.53 -6.00
N PHE A 116 -21.86 -3.51 -4.68
CA PHE A 116 -21.50 -4.67 -3.83
C PHE A 116 -22.61 -5.71 -3.72
N ASP A 117 -23.85 -5.32 -3.92
CA ASP A 117 -25.04 -6.19 -3.89
C ASP A 117 -25.14 -7.09 -2.63
N LEU A 118 -24.80 -6.52 -1.48
CA LEU A 118 -24.85 -7.23 -0.21
C LEU A 118 -26.25 -7.13 0.45
N PRO A 119 -26.70 -8.18 1.17
CA PRO A 119 -28.01 -8.18 1.82
C PRO A 119 -28.04 -7.21 3.03
N ARG A 120 -28.45 -5.97 2.80
CA ARG A 120 -28.39 -4.84 3.76
C ARG A 120 -29.06 -5.10 5.11
N LYS A 121 -30.12 -5.91 5.15
CA LYS A 121 -30.91 -6.23 6.36
C LYS A 121 -30.49 -7.52 7.05
N SER A 122 -29.53 -8.27 6.50
CA SER A 122 -28.98 -9.46 7.12
C SER A 122 -27.90 -9.11 8.14
N PRO A 123 -27.80 -9.82 9.28
CA PRO A 123 -26.72 -9.61 10.23
C PRO A 123 -25.35 -9.87 9.59
N ILE A 124 -24.43 -8.90 9.70
CA ILE A 124 -23.09 -8.94 9.09
C ILE A 124 -22.27 -10.16 9.58
N ARG A 125 -22.53 -10.64 10.80
CA ARG A 125 -21.86 -11.85 11.33
C ARG A 125 -22.05 -13.11 10.47
N LYS A 126 -23.13 -13.16 9.66
CA LYS A 126 -23.41 -14.27 8.74
C LYS A 126 -22.68 -14.16 7.40
N PHE A 127 -22.02 -13.04 7.12
CA PHE A 127 -21.30 -12.82 5.89
C PHE A 127 -20.01 -13.63 5.87
N SER A 128 -19.56 -14.01 4.68
CA SER A 128 -18.21 -14.55 4.46
C SER A 128 -17.14 -13.50 4.81
N LYS A 129 -15.86 -13.90 4.93
CA LYS A 129 -14.73 -12.97 5.16
C LYS A 129 -14.74 -11.86 4.10
N GLY A 130 -14.88 -12.21 2.83
CA GLY A 130 -14.93 -11.25 1.71
C GLY A 130 -16.12 -10.29 1.80
N MET A 131 -17.32 -10.79 2.06
CA MET A 131 -18.51 -9.94 2.23
C MET A 131 -18.37 -8.97 3.42
N LYS A 132 -17.70 -9.38 4.50
CA LYS A 132 -17.43 -8.50 5.64
C LYS A 132 -16.44 -7.40 5.26
N LYS A 133 -15.37 -7.72 4.50
CA LYS A 133 -14.42 -6.72 3.98
C LYS A 133 -15.13 -5.72 3.04
N GLN A 134 -16.00 -6.19 2.15
CA GLN A 134 -16.82 -5.31 1.31
C GLN A 134 -17.72 -4.39 2.14
N ALA A 135 -18.41 -4.93 3.15
CA ALA A 135 -19.28 -4.13 4.03
C ALA A 135 -18.48 -3.07 4.81
N ALA A 136 -17.28 -3.42 5.31
CA ALA A 136 -16.39 -2.48 5.98
C ALA A 136 -15.93 -1.37 5.03
N PHE A 137 -15.50 -1.74 3.82
CA PHE A 137 -15.09 -0.79 2.79
C PHE A 137 -16.23 0.14 2.40
N TRP A 138 -17.41 -0.42 2.11
CA TRP A 138 -18.61 0.35 1.77
C TRP A 138 -18.94 1.40 2.82
N LEU A 139 -19.02 0.99 4.09
CA LEU A 139 -19.36 1.90 5.20
C LEU A 139 -18.29 2.97 5.42
N THR A 140 -17.01 2.59 5.39
CA THR A 140 -15.90 3.51 5.69
C THR A 140 -15.69 4.54 4.58
N VAL A 141 -15.74 4.13 3.31
CA VAL A 141 -15.60 5.07 2.18
C VAL A 141 -16.80 6.03 2.09
N SER A 142 -18.01 5.56 2.49
CA SER A 142 -19.17 6.44 2.58
C SER A 142 -19.02 7.56 3.62
N CYS A 143 -18.06 7.47 4.54
CA CYS A 143 -17.74 8.58 5.46
C CYS A 143 -16.93 9.70 4.80
N ARG A 144 -16.47 9.55 3.55
CA ARG A 144 -15.63 10.53 2.85
C ARG A 144 -14.38 10.92 3.65
N PRO A 145 -13.55 9.96 4.07
CA PRO A 145 -12.34 10.28 4.82
C PRO A 145 -11.32 11.01 3.93
N GLU A 146 -10.56 11.94 4.51
CA GLU A 146 -9.42 12.56 3.84
C GLU A 146 -8.20 11.60 3.81
N LEU A 147 -8.10 10.73 4.83
CA LEU A 147 -7.09 9.67 4.95
C LEU A 147 -7.79 8.32 5.14
N LEU A 148 -7.59 7.40 4.19
CA LEU A 148 -8.08 6.03 4.28
C LEU A 148 -6.91 5.09 4.64
N VAL A 149 -7.01 4.43 5.78
CA VAL A 149 -6.00 3.50 6.30
C VAL A 149 -6.54 2.07 6.26
N LEU A 150 -5.83 1.20 5.55
CA LEU A 150 -6.24 -0.16 5.22
C LEU A 150 -5.18 -1.16 5.69
N ASP A 151 -5.52 -2.00 6.65
CA ASP A 151 -4.62 -3.05 7.15
C ASP A 151 -4.96 -4.38 6.48
N GLU A 152 -4.09 -4.86 5.57
CA GLU A 152 -4.26 -6.09 4.77
C GLU A 152 -5.66 -6.20 4.11
N PRO A 153 -6.12 -5.17 3.36
CA PRO A 153 -7.53 -5.09 2.93
C PRO A 153 -7.95 -6.18 1.95
N VAL A 154 -7.00 -6.74 1.20
CA VAL A 154 -7.26 -7.73 0.14
C VAL A 154 -6.85 -9.15 0.52
N ASP A 155 -6.26 -9.34 1.70
CA ASP A 155 -5.88 -10.67 2.16
C ASP A 155 -7.09 -11.60 2.26
N GLY A 156 -6.95 -12.81 1.66
CA GLY A 156 -8.01 -13.82 1.63
C GLY A 156 -9.20 -13.48 0.74
N LEU A 157 -9.09 -12.49 -0.15
CA LEU A 157 -10.08 -12.20 -1.20
C LEU A 157 -9.72 -12.92 -2.52
N ASP A 158 -10.76 -13.30 -3.28
CA ASP A 158 -10.56 -13.76 -4.64
C ASP A 158 -10.07 -12.63 -5.57
N PRO A 159 -9.45 -12.96 -6.73
CA PRO A 159 -8.87 -11.94 -7.62
C PRO A 159 -9.87 -10.92 -8.18
N VAL A 160 -11.15 -11.30 -8.35
CA VAL A 160 -12.18 -10.40 -8.88
C VAL A 160 -12.51 -9.35 -7.83
N MET A 161 -12.73 -9.79 -6.60
CA MET A 161 -13.04 -8.93 -5.48
C MET A 161 -11.88 -7.98 -5.14
N ARG A 162 -10.64 -8.49 -5.19
CA ARG A 162 -9.43 -7.68 -5.01
C ARG A 162 -9.40 -6.53 -6.02
N ARG A 163 -9.55 -6.81 -7.32
CA ARG A 163 -9.60 -5.78 -8.37
C ARG A 163 -10.72 -4.77 -8.15
N GLN A 164 -11.88 -5.22 -7.70
CA GLN A 164 -13.02 -4.34 -7.43
C GLN A 164 -12.70 -3.33 -6.32
N ILE A 165 -12.15 -3.78 -5.19
CA ILE A 165 -11.77 -2.91 -4.06
C ILE A 165 -10.66 -1.95 -4.49
N MET A 166 -9.60 -2.44 -5.16
CA MET A 166 -8.50 -1.60 -5.63
C MET A 166 -8.96 -0.54 -6.63
N GLY A 167 -9.85 -0.91 -7.57
CA GLY A 167 -10.45 0.04 -8.50
C GLY A 167 -11.30 1.12 -7.82
N LEU A 168 -11.98 0.80 -6.72
CA LEU A 168 -12.72 1.78 -5.92
C LEU A 168 -11.80 2.74 -5.18
N ILE A 169 -10.67 2.24 -4.65
CA ILE A 169 -9.64 3.07 -4.00
C ILE A 169 -9.09 4.08 -5.01
N LEU A 170 -8.66 3.61 -6.18
CA LEU A 170 -8.10 4.48 -7.22
C LEU A 170 -9.10 5.52 -7.73
N ALA A 171 -10.38 5.15 -7.88
CA ALA A 171 -11.43 6.08 -8.27
C ALA A 171 -11.62 7.17 -7.20
N ASP A 172 -11.65 6.81 -5.91
CA ASP A 172 -11.80 7.76 -4.81
C ASP A 172 -10.60 8.72 -4.70
N VAL A 173 -9.37 8.21 -4.90
CA VAL A 173 -8.17 9.03 -4.97
C VAL A 173 -8.23 10.02 -6.14
N ALA A 174 -8.59 9.54 -7.34
CA ALA A 174 -8.65 10.37 -8.54
C ALA A 174 -9.74 11.44 -8.48
N GLU A 175 -10.91 11.12 -7.93
CA GLU A 175 -12.08 12.01 -7.90
C GLU A 175 -12.07 12.98 -6.71
N HIS A 176 -11.52 12.55 -5.57
CA HIS A 176 -11.62 13.30 -4.31
C HIS A 176 -10.29 13.69 -3.69
N GLY A 177 -9.17 13.17 -4.23
CA GLY A 177 -7.84 13.42 -3.66
C GLY A 177 -7.63 12.75 -2.31
N THR A 178 -8.36 11.67 -2.02
CA THR A 178 -8.22 10.90 -0.79
C THR A 178 -6.79 10.37 -0.69
N THR A 179 -6.17 10.55 0.48
CA THR A 179 -4.87 9.94 0.77
C THR A 179 -5.09 8.51 1.27
N VAL A 180 -4.31 7.55 0.78
CA VAL A 180 -4.48 6.15 1.15
C VAL A 180 -3.20 5.57 1.70
N LEU A 181 -3.28 4.90 2.86
CA LEU A 181 -2.26 4.02 3.39
C LEU A 181 -2.78 2.59 3.32
N VAL A 182 -2.12 1.74 2.57
CA VAL A 182 -2.48 0.33 2.45
C VAL A 182 -1.32 -0.56 2.84
N SER A 183 -1.52 -1.49 3.78
CA SER A 183 -0.50 -2.48 4.12
C SER A 183 -0.70 -3.79 3.36
N SER A 184 0.40 -4.44 3.02
CA SER A 184 0.43 -5.80 2.53
C SER A 184 1.73 -6.51 2.94
N HIS A 185 1.69 -7.83 2.99
CA HIS A 185 2.89 -8.65 3.09
C HIS A 185 3.42 -9.06 1.71
N ASN A 186 2.75 -8.65 0.62
CA ASN A 186 3.09 -8.98 -0.75
C ASN A 186 3.19 -7.70 -1.60
N LEU A 187 4.38 -7.43 -2.15
CA LEU A 187 4.66 -6.28 -3.02
C LEU A 187 3.80 -6.25 -4.29
N ARG A 188 3.54 -7.42 -4.89
CA ARG A 188 2.75 -7.52 -6.14
C ARG A 188 1.33 -6.99 -5.97
N GLU A 189 0.75 -7.11 -4.77
CA GLU A 189 -0.61 -6.63 -4.51
C GLU A 189 -0.73 -5.11 -4.61
N LEU A 190 0.38 -4.41 -4.39
CA LEU A 190 0.43 -2.95 -4.31
C LEU A 190 1.02 -2.29 -5.56
N GLU A 191 1.71 -3.06 -6.41
CA GLU A 191 2.44 -2.55 -7.58
C GLU A 191 1.56 -1.71 -8.52
N ASP A 192 0.32 -2.15 -8.74
CA ASP A 192 -0.59 -1.50 -9.69
C ASP A 192 -1.31 -0.27 -9.12
N ILE A 193 -1.19 0.00 -7.81
CA ILE A 193 -2.01 1.04 -7.18
C ILE A 193 -1.22 2.09 -6.42
N CYS A 194 -0.01 1.77 -5.95
CA CYS A 194 0.79 2.68 -5.13
C CYS A 194 1.62 3.63 -5.98
N ASP A 195 1.75 4.86 -5.52
CA ASP A 195 2.72 5.84 -6.03
C ASP A 195 3.91 6.03 -5.08
N HIS A 196 3.78 5.60 -3.81
CA HIS A 196 4.82 5.59 -2.80
C HIS A 196 4.86 4.24 -2.09
N VAL A 197 6.06 3.79 -1.72
CA VAL A 197 6.27 2.54 -1.00
C VAL A 197 7.20 2.73 0.19
N GLY A 198 6.78 2.19 1.34
CA GLY A 198 7.60 2.03 2.52
C GLY A 198 7.81 0.56 2.85
N ILE A 199 9.03 0.14 3.07
CA ILE A 199 9.37 -1.23 3.46
C ILE A 199 9.76 -1.26 4.92
N LEU A 200 8.98 -2.01 5.69
CA LEU A 200 9.14 -2.16 7.13
C LEU A 200 9.68 -3.55 7.47
N ASP A 201 10.75 -3.61 8.25
CA ASP A 201 11.24 -4.85 8.85
C ASP A 201 11.71 -4.63 10.28
N LYS A 202 11.39 -5.58 11.16
CA LYS A 202 11.81 -5.59 12.58
C LYS A 202 11.60 -4.24 13.29
N GLY A 203 10.50 -3.55 12.95
CA GLY A 203 10.10 -2.26 13.53
C GLY A 203 10.87 -1.04 13.01
N ARG A 204 11.62 -1.17 11.91
CA ARG A 204 12.37 -0.08 11.27
C ARG A 204 11.94 0.10 9.82
N MET A 205 11.88 1.34 9.35
CA MET A 205 11.73 1.64 7.93
C MET A 205 13.07 1.38 7.24
N LEU A 206 13.10 0.40 6.32
CA LEU A 206 14.30 0.06 5.53
C LEU A 206 14.41 0.94 4.29
N LEU A 207 13.27 1.19 3.65
CA LEU A 207 13.17 1.99 2.43
C LEU A 207 11.88 2.80 2.48
N GLU A 208 11.94 4.04 2.02
CA GLU A 208 10.78 4.89 1.77
C GLU A 208 11.05 5.74 0.54
N ARG A 209 10.29 5.54 -0.55
CA ARG A 209 10.46 6.26 -1.82
C ARG A 209 9.18 6.34 -2.65
N SER A 210 9.13 7.29 -3.57
CA SER A 210 8.15 7.28 -4.65
C SER A 210 8.52 6.23 -5.71
N LEU A 211 7.51 5.64 -6.36
CA LEU A 211 7.76 4.72 -7.47
C LEU A 211 8.46 5.43 -8.64
N ALA A 212 8.11 6.68 -8.90
CA ALA A 212 8.73 7.47 -9.96
C ALA A 212 10.24 7.62 -9.74
N ASP A 213 10.69 7.89 -8.51
CA ASP A 213 12.11 7.97 -8.16
C ASP A 213 12.82 6.61 -8.30
N MET A 214 12.12 5.52 -7.98
CA MET A 214 12.67 4.18 -8.07
C MET A 214 12.81 3.70 -9.52
N GLN A 215 11.85 4.02 -10.38
CA GLN A 215 11.86 3.62 -11.79
C GLN A 215 12.76 4.48 -12.67
N GLY A 216 13.11 5.70 -12.25
CA GLY A 216 13.84 6.66 -13.06
C GLY A 216 15.33 6.35 -13.29
N GLY A 217 15.93 5.45 -12.52
CA GLY A 217 17.38 5.21 -12.54
C GLY A 217 17.82 3.80 -12.95
N THR A 218 16.88 2.87 -13.17
CA THR A 218 17.20 1.48 -13.47
C THR A 218 16.13 0.89 -14.37
N VAL A 219 16.55 0.21 -15.44
CA VAL A 219 15.64 -0.44 -16.40
C VAL A 219 16.06 -1.87 -16.69
N LYS A 220 15.10 -2.66 -17.13
CA LYS A 220 15.30 -4.02 -17.62
C LYS A 220 15.27 -4.01 -19.14
N VAL A 221 16.26 -4.64 -19.79
CA VAL A 221 16.29 -4.77 -21.24
C VAL A 221 16.33 -6.24 -21.61
N GLN A 222 15.39 -6.65 -22.46
CA GLN A 222 15.38 -7.96 -23.10
C GLN A 222 15.85 -7.84 -24.53
N PHE A 223 16.77 -8.67 -24.97
CA PHE A 223 17.34 -8.58 -26.30
C PHE A 223 17.90 -9.91 -26.81
N VAL A 224 18.16 -9.97 -28.12
CA VAL A 224 18.84 -11.09 -28.81
C VAL A 224 20.12 -10.54 -29.45
N GLY A 225 21.27 -11.13 -29.07
CA GLY A 225 22.57 -10.69 -29.57
C GLY A 225 23.61 -10.57 -28.47
N GLU A 226 24.69 -9.83 -28.71
CA GLU A 226 25.70 -9.53 -27.71
C GLU A 226 25.31 -8.31 -26.89
N VAL A 227 25.80 -8.28 -25.63
CA VAL A 227 25.55 -7.15 -24.74
C VAL A 227 26.28 -5.93 -25.27
N PRO A 228 25.60 -4.79 -25.52
CA PRO A 228 26.26 -3.56 -25.94
C PRO A 228 27.17 -3.01 -24.83
N ASP A 229 28.30 -2.37 -25.25
CA ASP A 229 29.16 -1.66 -24.32
C ASP A 229 28.54 -0.34 -23.83
N GLY A 230 28.98 0.13 -22.68
CA GLY A 230 28.61 1.45 -22.12
C GLY A 230 27.47 1.45 -21.12
N LEU A 231 26.98 0.29 -20.71
CA LEU A 231 25.94 0.16 -19.66
C LEU A 231 26.51 -0.45 -18.38
N THR A 232 26.09 0.06 -17.23
CA THR A 232 26.38 -0.56 -15.93
C THR A 232 25.36 -1.63 -15.65
N ILE A 233 25.75 -2.90 -15.80
CA ILE A 233 24.88 -4.06 -15.60
C ILE A 233 24.84 -4.39 -14.12
N LEU A 234 23.63 -4.42 -13.55
CA LEU A 234 23.36 -4.83 -12.17
C LEU A 234 23.05 -6.32 -12.08
N HIS A 235 22.33 -6.85 -13.08
CA HIS A 235 21.96 -8.26 -13.14
C HIS A 235 21.85 -8.73 -14.58
N ARG A 236 22.05 -10.05 -14.79
CA ARG A 236 21.89 -10.69 -16.10
C ARG A 236 21.30 -12.08 -15.95
N THR A 237 20.34 -12.39 -16.85
CA THR A 237 19.76 -13.73 -17.00
C THR A 237 19.66 -14.07 -18.48
N ASP A 238 20.05 -15.29 -18.85
CA ASP A 238 20.00 -15.78 -20.22
C ASP A 238 19.05 -16.97 -20.31
N ILE A 239 18.07 -16.91 -21.22
CA ILE A 239 17.12 -18.01 -21.52
C ILE A 239 17.20 -18.33 -23.02
N GLY A 240 17.96 -19.35 -23.35
CA GLY A 240 18.20 -19.68 -24.76
C GLY A 240 18.95 -18.58 -25.50
N LYS A 241 18.31 -17.95 -26.51
CA LYS A 241 18.86 -16.80 -27.23
C LYS A 241 18.42 -15.45 -26.68
N LEU A 242 17.40 -15.44 -25.82
CA LEU A 242 16.90 -14.24 -25.18
C LEU A 242 17.79 -13.92 -23.95
N ARG A 243 18.30 -12.71 -23.95
CA ARG A 243 19.07 -12.17 -22.81
C ARG A 243 18.28 -11.09 -22.14
N THR A 244 18.32 -11.10 -20.82
CA THR A 244 17.70 -10.07 -19.99
C THR A 244 18.77 -9.47 -19.10
N ILE A 245 18.95 -8.16 -19.19
CA ILE A 245 19.85 -7.43 -18.28
C ILE A 245 19.07 -6.36 -17.53
N VAL A 246 19.50 -6.10 -16.29
CA VAL A 246 19.08 -4.94 -15.51
C VAL A 246 20.25 -3.98 -15.49
N VAL A 247 20.01 -2.75 -15.89
CA VAL A 247 21.06 -1.75 -16.05
C VAL A 247 20.72 -0.46 -15.29
N ARG A 248 21.74 0.19 -14.76
CA ARG A 248 21.61 1.53 -14.16
C ARG A 248 21.64 2.55 -15.27
N ALA A 249 20.47 2.89 -15.79
CA ALA A 249 20.24 3.86 -16.84
C ALA A 249 18.77 4.25 -16.87
N THR A 250 18.45 5.42 -17.41
CA THR A 250 17.09 5.76 -17.81
C THR A 250 16.66 4.96 -19.04
N ALA A 251 15.36 4.85 -19.30
CA ALA A 251 14.85 4.18 -20.51
C ALA A 251 15.44 4.79 -21.79
N GLN A 252 15.52 6.12 -21.88
CA GLN A 252 16.06 6.83 -23.04
C GLN A 252 17.55 6.55 -23.27
N GLU A 253 18.35 6.50 -22.19
CA GLU A 253 19.76 6.14 -22.28
C GLU A 253 19.97 4.71 -22.74
N ALA A 254 19.19 3.76 -22.20
CA ALA A 254 19.23 2.37 -22.61
C ALA A 254 18.82 2.21 -24.09
N GLU A 255 17.68 2.79 -24.50
CA GLU A 255 17.22 2.79 -25.90
C GLU A 255 18.30 3.30 -26.83
N ALA A 256 18.92 4.44 -26.53
CA ALA A 256 19.97 5.03 -27.38
C ALA A 256 21.22 4.13 -27.54
N VAL A 257 21.53 3.30 -26.54
CA VAL A 257 22.64 2.32 -26.61
C VAL A 257 22.24 1.13 -27.50
N PHE A 258 21.04 0.59 -27.31
CA PHE A 258 20.56 -0.57 -28.06
C PHE A 258 20.23 -0.25 -29.52
N GLU A 259 19.71 0.95 -29.83
CA GLU A 259 19.55 1.43 -31.22
C GLU A 259 20.87 1.49 -31.96
N ARG A 260 21.94 2.02 -31.34
CA ARG A 260 23.29 2.07 -31.94
C ARG A 260 23.89 0.70 -32.18
N ALA A 261 23.56 -0.27 -31.32
CA ALA A 261 24.04 -1.65 -31.47
C ALA A 261 23.34 -2.43 -32.58
N ALA A 262 22.25 -1.88 -33.17
CA ALA A 262 21.50 -2.45 -34.31
C ALA A 262 21.14 -3.96 -34.10
N LEU A 263 20.71 -4.35 -32.89
CA LEU A 263 20.37 -5.73 -32.57
C LEU A 263 19.07 -6.15 -33.29
N PRO A 264 18.90 -7.45 -33.61
CA PRO A 264 17.73 -7.96 -34.29
C PRO A 264 16.44 -7.82 -33.49
N PHE A 265 16.55 -7.74 -32.16
CA PHE A 265 15.44 -7.51 -31.24
C PHE A 265 15.98 -6.90 -29.94
N TYR A 266 15.33 -5.87 -29.44
CA TYR A 266 15.43 -5.42 -28.06
C TYR A 266 14.11 -4.79 -27.60
N GLU A 267 13.88 -4.83 -26.29
CA GLU A 267 12.74 -4.21 -25.63
C GLU A 267 13.18 -3.69 -24.25
N VAL A 268 12.93 -2.40 -24.01
CA VAL A 268 13.18 -1.77 -22.70
C VAL A 268 11.92 -1.85 -21.86
N LEU A 269 12.01 -2.45 -20.69
CA LEU A 269 10.89 -2.71 -19.81
C LEU A 269 11.11 -2.02 -18.46
N PRO A 270 10.04 -1.52 -17.82
CA PRO A 270 10.13 -1.09 -16.43
C PRO A 270 10.45 -2.29 -15.53
N LEU A 271 11.13 -2.03 -14.42
CA LEU A 271 11.29 -3.02 -13.38
C LEU A 271 10.00 -3.15 -12.56
N SER A 272 9.68 -4.38 -12.16
CA SER A 272 8.67 -4.60 -11.13
C SER A 272 9.15 -4.08 -9.77
N LEU A 273 8.23 -3.82 -8.84
CA LEU A 273 8.58 -3.44 -7.46
C LEU A 273 9.48 -4.47 -6.80
N GLU A 274 9.25 -5.76 -7.05
CA GLU A 274 10.11 -6.84 -6.54
C GLU A 274 11.53 -6.74 -7.10
N GLU A 275 11.67 -6.53 -8.41
CA GLU A 275 12.97 -6.40 -9.07
C GLU A 275 13.72 -5.18 -8.55
N ILE A 276 13.04 -4.03 -8.44
CA ILE A 276 13.62 -2.80 -7.86
C ILE A 276 14.12 -3.07 -6.44
N PHE A 277 13.32 -3.73 -5.63
CA PHE A 277 13.67 -4.08 -4.26
C PHE A 277 14.93 -4.97 -4.19
N ILE A 278 14.98 -6.02 -5.03
CA ILE A 278 16.13 -6.94 -5.10
C ILE A 278 17.40 -6.19 -5.49
N TYR A 279 17.33 -5.30 -6.48
CA TYR A 279 18.53 -4.63 -7.04
C TYR A 279 18.95 -3.38 -6.27
N GLU A 280 18.03 -2.64 -5.66
CA GLU A 280 18.33 -1.44 -4.86
C GLU A 280 18.85 -1.80 -3.45
N LEU A 281 18.25 -2.79 -2.80
CA LEU A 281 18.67 -3.21 -1.45
C LEU A 281 19.77 -4.29 -1.46
N GLY A 282 20.25 -4.64 -2.66
CA GLY A 282 21.41 -5.52 -2.83
C GLY A 282 21.15 -6.93 -2.33
N GLY A 283 20.23 -7.65 -2.94
CA GLY A 283 19.86 -9.09 -2.81
C GLY A 283 20.74 -10.09 -2.07
N ALA A 284 21.55 -9.63 -1.13
CA ALA A 284 22.57 -10.43 -0.45
C ALA A 284 22.08 -11.11 0.84
N ASP A 285 20.94 -10.66 1.40
CA ASP A 285 20.40 -11.29 2.61
C ASP A 285 19.24 -12.23 2.26
N HIS A 286 19.43 -13.52 2.48
CA HIS A 286 18.40 -14.56 2.37
C HIS A 286 17.13 -14.26 3.19
N GLU A 287 17.23 -13.46 4.25
CA GLU A 287 16.09 -13.00 5.03
C GLU A 287 15.17 -12.05 4.23
N MET A 288 15.71 -11.29 3.29
CA MET A 288 14.92 -10.37 2.45
C MET A 288 14.16 -11.07 1.34
N GLN A 289 14.61 -12.23 0.86
CA GLN A 289 13.85 -13.01 -0.13
C GLN A 289 12.50 -13.49 0.41
N ASN A 290 12.37 -13.69 1.73
CA ASN A 290 11.10 -14.04 2.38
C ASN A 290 10.09 -12.87 2.48
N ILE A 291 10.49 -11.64 2.13
CA ILE A 291 9.59 -10.47 2.07
C ILE A 291 8.92 -10.40 0.68
N ILE A 292 9.51 -11.04 -0.30
CA ILE A 292 9.15 -10.93 -1.73
C ILE A 292 8.31 -12.12 -2.20
N LEU A 293 8.54 -13.31 -1.68
CA LEU A 293 7.87 -14.56 -2.02
C LEU A 293 6.71 -14.85 -1.08
#